data_d3d8a34d6fb7717de08b7b2b6b8f5861
#
_entry.id   d3d8a34d6fb7717de08b7b2b6b8f5861
#
_cell.length_a   1.000
_cell.length_b   1.000
_cell.length_c   1.000
_cell.angle_alpha   90.00
_cell.angle_beta   90.00
_cell.angle_gamma   90.00
#
_symmetry.space_group_name_H-M   'P 1'
#
loop_
_entity.id
_entity.type
_entity.pdbx_description
1 polymer ?
#
loop_
_entity_poly.entity_id
_entity_poly.type
_entity_poly.pdbx_seq_one_letter_code
_entity_poly.pdbx_strand_id
1 'polypeptide(L)'
;MAFCSTCGAQIADGTVCTACAGRGAAAPAPAAGAGMQDNVAGMLAYVTIIPAIIFLVVEPYNRNRFIRFHAFQCLFFAVAWTVLWIALSIFAHIPILGWLSVLMWPLVGLAGVIIWVILLLKANQGQMYKLPFIGDMAEKQANAM
;
A
#
# COMPACT_ATOMS: atom_id res chain seq x y z
N MET A 1 29.14 -13.16 -28.34
CA MET A 1 28.99 -13.35 -26.86
C MET A 1 28.21 -12.18 -26.31
N ALA A 2 27.05 -12.45 -25.78
CA ALA A 2 26.20 -11.42 -25.14
C ALA A 2 26.35 -11.45 -23.62
N PHE A 3 26.05 -10.32 -22.95
CA PHE A 3 26.02 -10.25 -21.52
C PHE A 3 24.56 -10.13 -21.07
N CYS A 4 24.20 -10.82 -19.97
CA CYS A 4 22.88 -10.72 -19.39
C CYS A 4 22.65 -9.29 -18.86
N SER A 5 21.61 -8.62 -19.31
CA SER A 5 21.27 -7.25 -18.89
C SER A 5 20.88 -7.13 -17.40
N THR A 6 20.57 -8.27 -16.74
CA THR A 6 20.12 -8.30 -15.34
C THR A 6 21.25 -8.58 -14.35
N CYS A 7 22.20 -9.46 -14.68
CA CYS A 7 23.28 -9.87 -13.74
C CYS A 7 24.69 -9.71 -14.28
N GLY A 8 24.88 -9.28 -15.56
CA GLY A 8 26.18 -9.09 -16.18
C GLY A 8 26.91 -10.37 -16.54
N ALA A 9 26.34 -11.56 -16.31
CA ALA A 9 26.99 -12.84 -16.68
C ALA A 9 27.10 -13.01 -18.20
N GLN A 10 28.20 -13.59 -18.67
CA GLN A 10 28.34 -13.95 -20.07
C GLN A 10 27.38 -15.08 -20.44
N ILE A 11 26.65 -14.89 -21.53
CA ILE A 11 25.72 -15.87 -22.09
C ILE A 11 26.01 -16.09 -23.59
N ALA A 12 25.67 -17.27 -24.06
CA ALA A 12 25.72 -17.53 -25.49
C ALA A 12 24.60 -16.75 -26.20
N ASP A 13 24.87 -16.27 -27.40
CA ASP A 13 23.91 -15.48 -28.17
C ASP A 13 22.59 -16.26 -28.35
N GLY A 14 21.47 -15.64 -27.93
CA GLY A 14 20.13 -16.23 -28.01
C GLY A 14 19.74 -17.18 -26.87
N THR A 15 20.57 -17.34 -25.82
CA THR A 15 20.24 -18.19 -24.66
C THR A 15 19.76 -17.38 -23.48
N VAL A 16 18.86 -17.98 -22.67
CA VAL A 16 18.39 -17.41 -21.41
C VAL A 16 19.44 -17.59 -20.32
N CYS A 17 19.75 -16.56 -19.58
CA CYS A 17 20.71 -16.61 -18.49
C CYS A 17 20.29 -17.64 -17.42
N THR A 18 21.03 -18.74 -17.26
CA THR A 18 20.75 -19.81 -16.30
C THR A 18 20.83 -19.34 -14.85
N ALA A 19 21.66 -18.35 -14.55
CA ALA A 19 21.75 -17.74 -13.23
C ALA A 19 20.49 -16.91 -12.85
N CYS A 20 19.78 -16.38 -13.85
CA CYS A 20 18.53 -15.65 -13.65
C CYS A 20 17.29 -16.54 -13.84
N ALA A 21 17.37 -17.62 -14.59
CA ALA A 21 16.24 -18.52 -14.86
C ALA A 21 15.77 -19.30 -13.64
N GLY A 22 16.64 -19.54 -12.66
CA GLY A 22 16.30 -20.20 -11.39
C GLY A 22 15.78 -19.23 -10.30
N ARG A 23 15.90 -17.95 -10.51
CA ARG A 23 15.26 -16.91 -9.69
C ARG A 23 14.03 -16.47 -10.46
N GLY A 24 12.90 -17.03 -10.13
CA GLY A 24 11.60 -16.56 -10.64
C GLY A 24 11.59 -15.04 -10.58
N ALA A 25 11.19 -14.38 -11.67
CA ALA A 25 11.33 -12.95 -11.95
C ALA A 25 11.39 -12.11 -10.65
N ALA A 26 12.59 -11.93 -10.11
CA ALA A 26 12.81 -11.00 -9.02
C ALA A 26 12.37 -9.65 -9.58
N ALA A 27 11.36 -9.09 -9.01
CA ALA A 27 11.04 -7.68 -9.21
C ALA A 27 12.37 -6.92 -9.21
N PRO A 28 12.58 -5.94 -10.11
CA PRO A 28 13.84 -5.20 -10.19
C PRO A 28 14.20 -4.77 -8.78
N ALA A 29 15.39 -5.18 -8.33
CA ALA A 29 15.91 -4.79 -7.02
C ALA A 29 15.79 -3.26 -6.95
N PRO A 30 15.21 -2.69 -5.89
CA PRO A 30 15.08 -1.25 -5.77
C PRO A 30 16.48 -0.68 -5.93
N ALA A 31 16.63 0.24 -6.88
CA ALA A 31 17.85 1.01 -7.02
C ALA A 31 18.18 1.57 -5.62
N ALA A 32 19.33 1.18 -5.07
CA ALA A 32 19.83 1.67 -3.80
C ALA A 32 20.20 3.16 -3.96
N GLY A 33 19.20 3.99 -4.16
CA GLY A 33 19.27 5.43 -3.96
C GLY A 33 19.17 5.69 -2.46
N ALA A 34 19.83 6.72 -1.97
CA ALA A 34 19.95 7.13 -0.57
C ALA A 34 18.60 7.47 0.10
N GLY A 35 17.66 6.53 0.08
CA GLY A 35 16.31 6.62 0.62
C GLY A 35 15.97 5.39 1.46
N MET A 36 14.92 5.52 2.25
CA MET A 36 14.34 4.44 3.05
C MET A 36 13.87 3.28 2.15
N GLN A 37 13.99 2.05 2.63
CA GLN A 37 13.50 0.88 1.91
C GLN A 37 12.02 1.04 1.55
N ASP A 38 11.63 0.62 0.34
CA ASP A 38 10.29 0.83 -0.19
C ASP A 38 9.19 0.24 0.69
N ASN A 39 9.42 -0.95 1.23
CA ASN A 39 8.48 -1.61 2.15
C ASN A 39 8.34 -0.85 3.48
N VAL A 40 9.43 -0.25 3.98
CA VAL A 40 9.38 0.60 5.18
C VAL A 40 8.61 1.89 4.88
N ALA A 41 8.84 2.50 3.73
CA ALA A 41 8.10 3.69 3.29
C ALA A 41 6.60 3.37 3.11
N GLY A 42 6.28 2.24 2.47
CA GLY A 42 4.90 1.76 2.31
C GLY A 42 4.21 1.50 3.66
N MET A 43 4.92 0.93 4.63
CA MET A 43 4.42 0.74 5.99
C MET A 43 4.20 2.08 6.70
N LEU A 44 5.16 3.00 6.62
CA LEU A 44 5.08 4.32 7.24
C LEU A 44 3.90 5.15 6.70
N ALA A 45 3.49 4.96 5.46
CA ALA A 45 2.31 5.61 4.90
C ALA A 45 1.03 5.31 5.71
N TYR A 46 0.97 4.19 6.45
CA TYR A 46 -0.18 3.84 7.28
C TYR A 46 -0.08 4.29 8.74
N VAL A 47 1.07 4.78 9.19
CA VAL A 47 1.23 5.24 10.58
C VAL A 47 0.38 6.48 10.83
N THR A 48 0.40 7.44 9.91
CA THR A 48 -0.51 8.61 9.91
C THR A 48 -0.74 9.09 8.47
N ILE A 49 -1.72 9.96 8.28
CA ILE A 49 -2.00 10.58 6.96
C ILE A 49 -0.84 11.46 6.49
N ILE A 50 -0.08 12.06 7.42
CA ILE A 50 1.00 13.01 7.11
C ILE A 50 2.11 12.36 6.26
N PRO A 51 2.74 11.22 6.65
CA PRO A 51 3.68 10.53 5.80
C PRO A 51 3.11 10.13 4.43
N ALA A 52 1.85 9.70 4.38
CA ALA A 52 1.21 9.35 3.09
C ALA A 52 1.20 10.54 2.14
N ILE A 53 0.85 11.73 2.61
CA ILE A 53 0.88 12.97 1.81
C ILE A 53 2.32 13.34 1.43
N ILE A 54 3.26 13.26 2.36
CA ILE A 54 4.67 13.57 2.11
C ILE A 54 5.22 12.67 1.00
N PHE A 55 4.96 11.37 1.04
CA PHE A 55 5.43 10.42 0.03
C PHE A 55 4.82 10.64 -1.36
N LEU A 56 3.65 11.25 -1.45
CA LEU A 56 3.06 11.62 -2.74
C LEU A 56 3.66 12.89 -3.35
N VAL A 57 4.26 13.76 -2.53
CA VAL A 57 4.79 15.06 -2.98
C VAL A 57 6.31 15.04 -3.12
N VAL A 58 7.02 14.33 -2.23
CA VAL A 58 8.47 14.38 -2.14
C VAL A 58 9.14 13.33 -3.02
N GLU A 59 10.08 13.78 -3.86
CA GLU A 59 10.99 12.87 -4.58
C GLU A 59 12.05 12.27 -3.62
N PRO A 60 12.46 11.03 -3.82
CA PRO A 60 12.15 10.11 -4.92
C PRO A 60 10.89 9.24 -4.71
N TYR A 61 10.20 9.36 -3.57
CA TYR A 61 9.12 8.47 -3.15
C TYR A 61 7.89 8.54 -4.07
N ASN A 62 7.58 9.74 -4.58
CA ASN A 62 6.46 9.98 -5.50
C ASN A 62 6.63 9.32 -6.88
N ARG A 63 7.84 8.84 -7.23
CA ARG A 63 8.10 8.09 -8.47
C ARG A 63 7.94 6.58 -8.31
N ASN A 64 7.90 6.10 -7.07
CA ASN A 64 7.76 4.68 -6.79
C ASN A 64 6.29 4.27 -6.75
N ARG A 65 5.87 3.42 -7.69
CA ARG A 65 4.50 2.91 -7.80
C ARG A 65 4.02 2.24 -6.50
N PHE A 66 4.89 1.47 -5.85
CA PHE A 66 4.57 0.77 -4.61
C PHE A 66 4.21 1.75 -3.48
N ILE A 67 5.05 2.77 -3.27
CA ILE A 67 4.84 3.78 -2.23
C ILE A 67 3.57 4.59 -2.52
N ARG A 68 3.38 5.03 -3.78
CA ARG A 68 2.17 5.75 -4.21
C ARG A 68 0.90 4.95 -3.96
N PHE A 69 0.92 3.66 -4.29
CA PHE A 69 -0.23 2.77 -4.05
C PHE A 69 -0.62 2.75 -2.57
N HIS A 70 0.33 2.53 -1.67
CA HIS A 70 0.07 2.49 -0.23
C HIS A 70 -0.34 3.85 0.33
N ALA A 71 0.25 4.94 -0.17
CA ALA A 71 -0.13 6.30 0.22
C ALA A 71 -1.57 6.65 -0.20
N PHE A 72 -1.96 6.37 -1.44
CA PHE A 72 -3.34 6.59 -1.90
C PHE A 72 -4.33 5.68 -1.16
N GLN A 73 -3.98 4.41 -0.94
CA GLN A 73 -4.84 3.49 -0.21
C GLN A 73 -5.04 3.95 1.24
N CYS A 74 -4.01 4.48 1.91
CA CYS A 74 -4.14 5.09 3.23
C CYS A 74 -5.09 6.29 3.22
N LEU A 75 -4.95 7.21 2.27
CA LEU A 75 -5.82 8.38 2.15
C LEU A 75 -7.28 7.99 1.91
N PHE A 76 -7.54 7.09 0.96
CA PHE A 76 -8.90 6.62 0.69
C PHE A 76 -9.50 5.85 1.85
N PHE A 77 -8.68 5.04 2.54
CA PHE A 77 -9.11 4.35 3.75
C PHE A 77 -9.47 5.34 4.85
N ALA A 78 -8.68 6.39 5.08
CA ALA A 78 -8.96 7.42 6.07
C ALA A 78 -10.25 8.19 5.75
N VAL A 79 -10.48 8.52 4.48
CA VAL A 79 -11.73 9.17 4.04
C VAL A 79 -12.94 8.25 4.26
N ALA A 80 -12.86 7.01 3.80
CA ALA A 80 -13.94 6.03 3.97
C ALA A 80 -14.25 5.78 5.44
N TRP A 81 -13.20 5.71 6.26
CA TRP A 81 -13.31 5.55 7.71
C TRP A 81 -14.00 6.74 8.37
N THR A 82 -13.61 7.96 7.99
CA THR A 82 -14.25 9.20 8.49
C THR A 82 -15.72 9.24 8.11
N VAL A 83 -16.07 8.93 6.86
CA VAL A 83 -17.47 8.87 6.42
C VAL A 83 -18.27 7.84 7.20
N LEU A 84 -17.70 6.66 7.45
CA LEU A 84 -18.33 5.61 8.25
C LEU A 84 -18.60 6.09 9.70
N TRP A 85 -17.64 6.78 10.34
CA TRP A 85 -17.80 7.33 11.67
C TRP A 85 -18.87 8.42 11.75
N ILE A 86 -18.93 9.30 10.73
CA ILE A 86 -19.98 10.32 10.63
C ILE A 86 -21.35 9.65 10.51
N ALA A 87 -21.49 8.64 9.64
CA ALA A 87 -22.73 7.90 9.47
C ALA A 87 -23.19 7.24 10.80
N LEU A 88 -22.27 6.54 11.47
CA LEU A 88 -22.57 5.92 12.78
C LEU A 88 -22.97 6.96 13.84
N SER A 89 -22.33 8.12 13.82
CA SER A 89 -22.67 9.22 14.74
C SER A 89 -24.08 9.75 14.47
N ILE A 90 -24.49 9.88 13.22
CA ILE A 90 -25.86 10.28 12.86
C ILE A 90 -26.88 9.24 13.36
N PHE A 91 -26.61 7.95 13.12
CA PHE A 91 -27.49 6.88 13.62
C PHE A 91 -27.61 6.85 15.15
N ALA A 92 -26.54 7.22 15.87
CA ALA A 92 -26.54 7.27 17.32
C ALA A 92 -27.55 8.29 17.90
N HIS A 93 -27.92 9.32 17.15
CA HIS A 93 -28.88 10.34 17.58
C HIS A 93 -30.35 9.91 17.40
N ILE A 94 -30.62 8.80 16.71
CA ILE A 94 -31.98 8.28 16.54
C ILE A 94 -32.33 7.41 17.77
N PRO A 95 -33.40 7.68 18.55
CA PRO A 95 -33.64 7.05 19.86
C PRO A 95 -33.61 5.52 19.86
N ILE A 96 -34.14 4.87 18.82
CA ILE A 96 -34.21 3.40 18.75
C ILE A 96 -32.86 2.83 18.22
N LEU A 97 -32.28 3.47 17.20
CA LEU A 97 -31.05 3.03 16.58
C LEU A 97 -29.80 3.38 17.42
N GLY A 98 -29.90 4.35 18.31
CA GLY A 98 -28.82 4.74 19.21
C GLY A 98 -28.33 3.60 20.10
N TRP A 99 -29.22 2.75 20.60
CA TRP A 99 -28.83 1.56 21.36
C TRP A 99 -28.03 0.55 20.52
N LEU A 100 -28.39 0.38 19.27
CA LEU A 100 -27.65 -0.50 18.36
C LEU A 100 -26.28 0.07 18.03
N SER A 101 -26.15 1.39 17.91
CA SER A 101 -24.87 2.05 17.62
C SER A 101 -23.86 1.88 18.76
N VAL A 102 -24.29 1.83 20.02
CA VAL A 102 -23.40 1.55 21.17
C VAL A 102 -22.67 0.22 21.03
N LEU A 103 -23.37 -0.79 20.50
CA LEU A 103 -22.77 -2.10 20.22
C LEU A 103 -21.91 -2.08 18.94
N MET A 104 -22.33 -1.31 17.93
CA MET A 104 -21.61 -1.21 16.63
C MET A 104 -20.27 -0.50 16.76
N TRP A 105 -20.16 0.52 17.60
CA TRP A 105 -18.94 1.31 17.73
C TRP A 105 -17.69 0.49 18.06
N PRO A 106 -17.67 -0.35 19.11
CA PRO A 106 -16.49 -1.16 19.40
C PRO A 106 -16.21 -2.22 18.32
N LEU A 107 -17.25 -2.78 17.70
CA LEU A 107 -17.07 -3.77 16.65
C LEU A 107 -16.44 -3.16 15.39
N VAL A 108 -16.96 -2.01 14.96
CA VAL A 108 -16.40 -1.27 13.81
C VAL A 108 -14.98 -0.80 14.14
N GLY A 109 -14.75 -0.26 15.34
CA GLY A 109 -13.42 0.14 15.78
C GLY A 109 -12.42 -1.01 15.74
N LEU A 110 -12.79 -2.16 16.28
CA LEU A 110 -11.95 -3.36 16.27
C LEU A 110 -11.67 -3.85 14.84
N ALA A 111 -12.70 -3.91 13.98
CA ALA A 111 -12.53 -4.28 12.57
C ALA A 111 -11.56 -3.34 11.85
N GLY A 112 -11.66 -2.03 12.11
CA GLY A 112 -10.74 -1.04 11.54
C GLY A 112 -9.29 -1.24 11.99
N VAL A 113 -9.07 -1.51 13.26
CA VAL A 113 -7.72 -1.80 13.78
C VAL A 113 -7.16 -3.06 13.15
N ILE A 114 -7.95 -4.12 13.00
CA ILE A 114 -7.52 -5.37 12.36
C ILE A 114 -7.12 -5.10 10.90
N ILE A 115 -7.96 -4.41 10.13
CA ILE A 115 -7.67 -4.04 8.73
C ILE A 115 -6.40 -3.19 8.67
N TRP A 116 -6.27 -2.20 9.53
CA TRP A 116 -5.10 -1.32 9.59
C TRP A 116 -3.81 -2.11 9.86
N VAL A 117 -3.80 -3.03 10.83
CA VAL A 117 -2.65 -3.88 11.13
C VAL A 117 -2.31 -4.78 9.94
N ILE A 118 -3.31 -5.37 9.28
CA ILE A 118 -3.09 -6.20 8.09
C ILE A 118 -2.43 -5.38 6.97
N LEU A 119 -2.91 -4.17 6.70
CA LEU A 119 -2.33 -3.28 5.69
C LEU A 119 -0.89 -2.92 6.00
N LEU A 120 -0.61 -2.59 7.26
CA LEU A 120 0.72 -2.25 7.74
C LEU A 120 1.70 -3.42 7.57
N LEU A 121 1.29 -4.63 7.97
CA LEU A 121 2.10 -5.85 7.83
C LEU A 121 2.32 -6.22 6.36
N LYS A 122 1.29 -6.11 5.52
CA LYS A 122 1.38 -6.40 4.08
C LYS A 122 2.30 -5.42 3.36
N ALA A 123 2.22 -4.14 3.69
CA ALA A 123 3.13 -3.13 3.17
C ALA A 123 4.59 -3.41 3.58
N ASN A 124 4.83 -3.77 4.85
CA ASN A 124 6.17 -4.15 5.33
C ASN A 124 6.73 -5.40 4.63
N GLN A 125 5.86 -6.33 4.21
CA GLN A 125 6.23 -7.51 3.41
C GLN A 125 6.47 -7.19 1.93
N GLY A 126 6.36 -5.94 1.50
CA GLY A 126 6.49 -5.54 0.10
C GLY A 126 5.31 -5.97 -0.78
N GLN A 127 4.16 -6.30 -0.19
CA GLN A 127 2.98 -6.77 -0.91
C GLN A 127 1.99 -5.63 -1.16
N MET A 128 1.55 -5.48 -2.40
CA MET A 128 0.46 -4.56 -2.78
C MET A 128 -0.90 -5.22 -2.48
N TYR A 129 -1.23 -5.34 -1.19
CA TYR A 129 -2.53 -5.88 -0.78
C TYR A 129 -3.64 -4.87 -1.03
N LYS A 130 -4.60 -5.22 -1.87
CA LYS A 130 -5.72 -4.37 -2.25
C LYS A 130 -6.91 -4.59 -1.34
N LEU A 131 -7.40 -3.51 -0.73
CA LEU A 131 -8.73 -3.53 -0.12
C LEU A 131 -9.81 -3.56 -1.21
N PRO A 132 -10.93 -4.25 -0.99
CA PRO A 132 -12.05 -4.20 -1.93
C PRO A 132 -12.51 -2.74 -2.14
N PHE A 133 -12.74 -2.34 -3.38
CA PHE A 133 -13.08 -0.99 -3.84
C PHE A 133 -11.96 0.05 -3.67
N ILE A 134 -11.45 0.24 -2.47
CA ILE A 134 -10.41 1.24 -2.13
C ILE A 134 -9.09 0.91 -2.82
N GLY A 135 -8.70 -0.36 -2.86
CA GLY A 135 -7.45 -0.80 -3.47
C GLY A 135 -7.41 -0.57 -4.98
N ASP A 136 -8.52 -0.78 -5.68
CA ASP A 136 -8.59 -0.53 -7.11
C ASP A 136 -8.55 0.97 -7.44
N MET A 137 -9.17 1.81 -6.60
CA MET A 137 -9.06 3.27 -6.72
C MET A 137 -7.62 3.75 -6.48
N ALA A 138 -6.97 3.22 -5.44
CA ALA A 138 -5.59 3.54 -5.12
C ALA A 138 -4.63 3.13 -6.25
N GLU A 139 -4.84 1.95 -6.85
CA GLU A 139 -4.03 1.48 -7.97
C GLU A 139 -4.21 2.35 -9.22
N LYS A 140 -5.45 2.72 -9.54
CA LYS A 140 -5.71 3.63 -10.67
C LYS A 140 -4.98 4.96 -10.49
N GLN A 141 -5.04 5.55 -9.31
CA GLN A 141 -4.33 6.80 -9.02
C GLN A 141 -2.82 6.63 -9.00
N ALA A 142 -2.31 5.53 -8.45
CA ALA A 142 -0.89 5.24 -8.46
C ALA A 142 -0.32 5.04 -9.88
N ASN A 143 -1.13 4.64 -10.85
CA ASN A 143 -0.73 4.48 -12.24
C ASN A 143 -0.96 5.74 -13.08
N ALA A 144 -1.79 6.69 -12.64
CA ALA A 144 -2.15 7.89 -13.40
C ALA A 144 -1.12 9.02 -13.26
N MET A 145 -0.24 8.95 -12.27
CA MET A 145 0.87 9.88 -12.02
C MET A 145 2.18 9.18 -12.46
#